data_dddcb6453de22be386055a9cc67faff1
#
_entry.id   dddcb6453de22be386055a9cc67faff1
#
_cell.length_a   1.000
_cell.length_b   1.000
_cell.length_c   1.000
_cell.angle_alpha   90.00
_cell.angle_beta   90.00
_cell.angle_gamma   90.00
#
_symmetry.space_group_name_H-M   'P 1'
#
loop_
_entity.id
_entity.type
_entity.pdbx_description
1 polymer ?
#
loop_
_entity_poly.entity_id
_entity_poly.type
_entity_poly.pdbx_seq_one_letter_code
_entity_poly.pdbx_strand_id
1 'polypeptide(L)'
;VDQTRGWFYSLLAISTLIFNKAPYKNVIVLGHVQDENGQKMSKSKGNAVDPFDALEKYGADAIRWYFYVNSAPWLPNRFHGKAVVEGQRKFMGTLWNTYAFFVLYANIDDFDATKYTLEYDKLSVMDKWLLSKLNSAIKAVDYDLSNYKIPEAAKALQSFVDDMLSLIHISEP
;
A
#
# COMPACT_ATOMS: atom_id res chain seq x y z
N VAL A 1 -0.24 16.46 15.47
CA VAL A 1 -0.80 17.02 16.72
C VAL A 1 -0.55 18.52 16.81
N ASP A 2 0.66 18.98 16.52
CA ASP A 2 1.05 20.42 16.63
C ASP A 2 0.20 21.33 15.74
N GLN A 3 -0.19 20.85 14.56
CA GLN A 3 -0.97 21.59 13.58
C GLN A 3 -2.46 21.78 13.95
N THR A 4 -2.94 21.13 14.98
CA THR A 4 -4.32 21.32 15.48
C THR A 4 -4.53 22.75 15.96
N ARG A 5 -3.51 23.37 16.61
CA ARG A 5 -3.51 24.77 17.05
C ARG A 5 -2.79 25.72 16.07
N GLY A 6 -2.26 25.21 14.99
CA GLY A 6 -1.60 25.96 13.93
C GLY A 6 -2.43 25.99 12.66
N TRP A 7 -2.05 25.20 11.68
CA TRP A 7 -2.63 25.18 10.34
C TRP A 7 -4.14 24.92 10.33
N PHE A 8 -4.61 23.86 10.99
CA PHE A 8 -6.03 23.51 10.96
C PHE A 8 -6.90 24.57 11.59
N TYR A 9 -6.49 25.12 12.74
CA TYR A 9 -7.24 26.20 13.41
C TYR A 9 -7.27 27.47 12.56
N SER A 10 -6.12 27.90 12.05
CA SER A 10 -6.03 29.13 11.23
C SER A 10 -6.88 29.02 9.97
N LEU A 11 -6.82 27.87 9.27
CA LEU A 11 -7.60 27.65 8.06
C LEU A 11 -9.11 27.62 8.36
N LEU A 12 -9.50 26.97 9.45
CA LEU A 12 -10.90 26.92 9.90
C LEU A 12 -11.43 28.32 10.25
N ALA A 13 -10.66 29.10 11.02
CA ALA A 13 -11.03 30.44 11.42
C ALA A 13 -11.23 31.36 10.21
N ILE A 14 -10.26 31.41 9.30
CA ILE A 14 -10.33 32.23 8.09
C ILE A 14 -11.52 31.83 7.22
N SER A 15 -11.70 30.55 6.97
CA SER A 15 -12.78 30.06 6.10
C SER A 15 -14.16 30.34 6.72
N THR A 16 -14.29 30.15 8.02
CA THR A 16 -15.56 30.42 8.72
C THR A 16 -15.89 31.92 8.69
N LEU A 17 -14.91 32.80 8.93
CA LEU A 17 -15.11 34.25 8.92
C LEU A 17 -15.46 34.79 7.53
N ILE A 18 -14.83 34.28 6.47
CA ILE A 18 -15.02 34.79 5.11
C ILE A 18 -16.19 34.09 4.40
N PHE A 19 -16.30 32.79 4.53
CA PHE A 19 -17.24 31.96 3.74
C PHE A 19 -18.37 31.34 4.57
N ASN A 20 -18.37 31.52 5.89
CA ASN A 20 -19.28 30.85 6.83
C ASN A 20 -19.34 29.33 6.61
N LYS A 21 -18.21 28.72 6.29
CA LYS A 21 -18.11 27.32 5.89
C LYS A 21 -16.76 26.72 6.33
N ALA A 22 -16.80 25.46 6.78
CA ALA A 22 -15.58 24.72 7.05
C ALA A 22 -14.79 24.48 5.75
N PRO A 23 -13.43 24.61 5.75
CA PRO A 23 -12.60 24.43 4.56
C PRO A 23 -12.37 22.94 4.22
N TYR A 24 -12.69 22.04 5.13
CA TYR A 24 -12.50 20.60 5.00
C TYR A 24 -13.62 19.82 5.68
N LYS A 25 -13.89 18.63 5.20
CA LYS A 25 -14.85 17.69 5.83
C LYS A 25 -14.15 16.72 6.76
N ASN A 26 -12.94 16.28 6.40
CA ASN A 26 -12.17 15.31 7.16
C ASN A 26 -10.73 15.83 7.33
N VAL A 27 -10.14 15.53 8.46
CA VAL A 27 -8.75 15.85 8.77
C VAL A 27 -8.06 14.61 9.29
N ILE A 28 -7.00 14.18 8.62
CA ILE A 28 -6.15 13.09 9.09
C ILE A 28 -4.90 13.71 9.72
N VAL A 29 -4.70 13.44 11.00
CA VAL A 29 -3.51 13.88 11.75
C VAL A 29 -2.58 12.69 11.89
N LEU A 30 -1.41 12.75 11.24
CA LEU A 30 -0.43 11.68 11.26
C LEU A 30 0.22 11.53 12.63
N GLY A 31 0.44 10.29 13.04
CA GLY A 31 1.26 9.95 14.20
C GLY A 31 2.74 10.25 13.97
N HIS A 32 3.50 10.32 15.06
CA HIS A 32 4.95 10.49 14.97
C HIS A 32 5.64 9.22 14.46
N VAL A 33 6.66 9.39 13.63
CA VAL A 33 7.59 8.32 13.30
C VAL A 33 8.60 8.20 14.44
N GLN A 34 8.72 7.02 14.99
CA GLN A 34 9.59 6.65 16.10
C GLN A 34 10.74 5.76 15.60
N ASP A 35 11.80 5.68 16.37
CA ASP A 35 12.85 4.71 16.13
C ASP A 35 12.37 3.26 16.40
N GLU A 36 13.22 2.28 16.15
CA GLU A 36 12.89 0.86 16.35
C GLU A 36 12.55 0.50 17.80
N ASN A 37 13.01 1.31 18.76
CA ASN A 37 12.71 1.15 20.19
C ASN A 37 11.44 1.89 20.62
N GLY A 38 10.74 2.58 19.70
CA GLY A 38 9.54 3.35 19.99
C GLY A 38 9.83 4.72 20.61
N GLN A 39 11.06 5.22 20.50
CA GLN A 39 11.44 6.53 21.00
C GLN A 39 11.27 7.59 19.92
N LYS A 40 10.93 8.81 20.32
CA LYS A 40 10.86 9.96 19.38
C LYS A 40 12.23 10.19 18.76
N MET A 41 12.30 10.19 17.44
CA MET A 41 13.51 10.53 16.71
C MET A 41 13.92 11.98 16.94
N SER A 42 15.20 12.21 17.17
CA SER A 42 15.79 13.53 17.40
C SER A 42 17.25 13.55 16.93
N LYS A 43 17.63 14.62 16.23
CA LYS A 43 19.02 14.82 15.81
C LYS A 43 19.97 14.86 17.01
N SER A 44 19.53 15.44 18.12
CA SER A 44 20.34 15.55 19.36
C SER A 44 20.59 14.19 20.04
N LYS A 45 19.73 13.21 19.82
CA LYS A 45 19.88 11.84 20.37
C LYS A 45 20.60 10.89 19.44
N GLY A 46 20.89 11.31 18.19
CA GLY A 46 21.55 10.47 17.20
C GLY A 46 20.73 9.28 16.71
N ASN A 47 19.42 9.23 17.01
CA ASN A 47 18.50 8.17 16.60
C ASN A 47 17.61 8.55 15.42
N ALA A 48 17.89 9.70 14.79
CA ALA A 48 17.16 10.14 13.60
C ALA A 48 17.68 9.37 12.37
N VAL A 49 16.74 8.83 11.59
CA VAL A 49 17.04 8.26 10.28
C VAL A 49 16.95 9.36 9.24
N ASP A 50 18.00 9.51 8.43
CA ASP A 50 17.93 10.45 7.30
C ASP A 50 16.98 9.89 6.24
N PRO A 51 15.96 10.67 5.82
CA PRO A 51 14.99 10.18 4.84
C PRO A 51 15.62 9.88 3.47
N PHE A 52 16.64 10.64 3.05
CA PHE A 52 17.29 10.43 1.76
C PHE A 52 18.14 9.16 1.76
N ASP A 53 18.88 8.90 2.84
CA ASP A 53 19.62 7.64 3.00
C ASP A 53 18.67 6.43 3.02
N ALA A 54 17.51 6.57 3.67
CA ALA A 54 16.51 5.52 3.68
C ALA A 54 15.89 5.29 2.30
N LEU A 55 15.59 6.35 1.55
CA LEU A 55 15.08 6.26 0.17
C LEU A 55 16.08 5.61 -0.76
N GLU A 56 17.36 5.96 -0.66
CA GLU A 56 18.42 5.36 -1.47
C GLU A 56 18.59 3.88 -1.15
N LYS A 57 18.55 3.52 0.14
CA LYS A 57 18.78 2.15 0.60
C LYS A 57 17.62 1.19 0.33
N TYR A 58 16.39 1.63 0.50
CA TYR A 58 15.20 0.76 0.47
C TYR A 58 14.31 1.01 -0.75
N GLY A 59 14.42 2.16 -1.38
CA GLY A 59 13.50 2.62 -2.40
C GLY A 59 12.22 3.26 -1.83
N ALA A 60 11.68 4.23 -2.55
CA ALA A 60 10.52 4.99 -2.12
C ALA A 60 9.26 4.11 -1.94
N ASP A 61 9.03 3.20 -2.86
CA ASP A 61 7.83 2.37 -2.85
C ASP A 61 7.82 1.36 -1.69
N ALA A 62 8.98 0.79 -1.33
CA ALA A 62 9.12 -0.10 -0.18
C ALA A 62 8.81 0.63 1.13
N ILE A 63 9.28 1.88 1.28
CA ILE A 63 9.01 2.71 2.45
C ILE A 63 7.54 3.09 2.51
N ARG A 64 6.94 3.50 1.40
CA ARG A 64 5.51 3.83 1.32
C ARG A 64 4.65 2.62 1.67
N TRP A 65 4.96 1.45 1.10
CA TRP A 65 4.28 0.20 1.41
C TRP A 65 4.36 -0.14 2.89
N TYR A 66 5.56 -0.03 3.47
CA TYR A 66 5.76 -0.26 4.90
C TYR A 66 4.82 0.60 5.76
N PHE A 67 4.74 1.91 5.49
CA PHE A 67 3.88 2.80 6.23
C PHE A 67 2.39 2.50 6.05
N TYR A 68 1.98 2.00 4.89
CA TYR A 68 0.58 1.65 4.65
C TYR A 68 0.16 0.36 5.36
N VAL A 69 1.04 -0.62 5.44
CA VAL A 69 0.72 -1.94 6.04
C VAL A 69 0.86 -1.94 7.55
N ASN A 70 1.81 -1.17 8.09
CA ASN A 70 2.27 -1.33 9.47
C ASN A 70 1.23 -0.87 10.50
N SER A 71 0.66 0.32 10.34
CA SER A 71 -0.33 0.86 11.29
C SER A 71 -1.22 1.92 10.68
N ALA A 72 -2.35 2.24 11.35
CA ALA A 72 -3.19 3.34 10.96
C ALA A 72 -2.39 4.67 10.96
N PRO A 73 -2.61 5.57 9.99
CA PRO A 73 -1.77 6.78 9.83
C PRO A 73 -1.71 7.70 11.05
N TRP A 74 -2.75 7.71 11.88
CA TRP A 74 -2.83 8.54 13.09
C TRP A 74 -2.16 7.93 14.33
N LEU A 75 -1.72 6.67 14.24
CA LEU A 75 -0.97 6.02 15.30
C LEU A 75 0.54 6.28 15.15
N PRO A 76 1.30 6.27 16.26
CA PRO A 76 2.75 6.30 16.20
C PRO A 76 3.27 5.10 15.41
N ASN A 77 4.19 5.36 14.48
CA ASN A 77 4.74 4.33 13.60
C ASN A 77 6.25 4.18 13.88
N ARG A 78 6.69 2.97 14.18
CA ARG A 78 8.12 2.67 14.40
C ARG A 78 8.78 2.42 13.05
N PHE A 79 9.87 3.11 12.76
CA PHE A 79 10.64 2.83 11.54
C PHE A 79 11.65 1.72 11.82
N HIS A 80 11.48 0.60 11.13
CA HIS A 80 12.33 -0.58 11.28
C HIS A 80 12.79 -1.07 9.91
N GLY A 81 14.08 -0.85 9.57
CA GLY A 81 14.62 -1.14 8.24
C GLY A 81 14.47 -2.60 7.80
N LYS A 82 14.60 -3.57 8.72
CA LYS A 82 14.37 -4.99 8.41
C LYS A 82 12.93 -5.26 7.99
N ALA A 83 11.95 -4.62 8.63
CA ALA A 83 10.54 -4.79 8.28
C ALA A 83 10.19 -4.13 6.93
N VAL A 84 10.87 -3.04 6.56
CA VAL A 84 10.75 -2.45 5.22
C VAL A 84 11.19 -3.44 4.16
N VAL A 85 12.37 -4.05 4.32
CA VAL A 85 12.91 -5.07 3.39
C VAL A 85 12.01 -6.30 3.33
N GLU A 86 11.49 -6.75 4.46
CA GLU A 86 10.58 -7.90 4.51
C GLU A 86 9.25 -7.62 3.77
N GLY A 87 8.66 -6.46 3.97
CA GLY A 87 7.45 -6.03 3.26
C GLY A 87 7.69 -5.91 1.75
N GLN A 88 8.83 -5.34 1.35
CA GLN A 88 9.24 -5.28 -0.05
C GLN A 88 9.34 -6.67 -0.66
N ARG A 89 10.03 -7.60 0.01
CA ARG A 89 10.23 -8.96 -0.50
C ARG A 89 8.92 -9.74 -0.60
N LYS A 90 8.08 -9.70 0.44
CA LYS A 90 6.85 -10.50 0.50
C LYS A 90 5.78 -10.01 -0.46
N PHE A 91 5.63 -8.72 -0.66
CA PHE A 91 4.58 -8.17 -1.53
C PHE A 91 5.10 -7.79 -2.91
N MET A 92 6.02 -6.82 -2.97
CA MET A 92 6.49 -6.29 -4.26
C MET A 92 7.31 -7.33 -5.02
N GLY A 93 8.19 -8.06 -4.32
CA GLY A 93 8.99 -9.12 -4.93
C GLY A 93 8.13 -10.25 -5.48
N THR A 94 7.11 -10.67 -4.74
CA THR A 94 6.16 -11.70 -5.18
C THR A 94 5.38 -11.25 -6.40
N LEU A 95 4.81 -10.04 -6.37
CA LEU A 95 4.07 -9.49 -7.50
C LEU A 95 4.97 -9.32 -8.73
N TRP A 96 6.19 -8.80 -8.54
CA TRP A 96 7.16 -8.65 -9.62
C TRP A 96 7.55 -9.98 -10.26
N ASN A 97 7.83 -11.00 -9.45
CA ASN A 97 8.20 -12.32 -9.96
C ASN A 97 7.05 -12.96 -10.74
N THR A 98 5.82 -12.82 -10.26
CA THR A 98 4.62 -13.27 -10.99
C THR A 98 4.48 -12.58 -12.34
N TYR A 99 4.67 -11.26 -12.37
CA TYR A 99 4.64 -10.50 -13.62
C TYR A 99 5.78 -10.88 -14.56
N ALA A 100 7.01 -11.01 -14.04
CA ALA A 100 8.17 -11.39 -14.84
C ALA A 100 8.02 -12.80 -15.45
N PHE A 101 7.44 -13.73 -14.70
CA PHE A 101 7.09 -15.06 -15.20
C PHE A 101 6.10 -14.98 -16.38
N PHE A 102 5.01 -14.23 -16.20
CA PHE A 102 4.05 -14.01 -17.27
C PHE A 102 4.70 -13.41 -18.53
N VAL A 103 5.49 -12.35 -18.37
CA VAL A 103 6.15 -11.66 -19.49
C VAL A 103 7.14 -12.58 -20.21
N LEU A 104 7.87 -13.41 -19.47
CA LEU A 104 8.79 -14.37 -20.06
C LEU A 104 8.08 -15.32 -21.03
N TYR A 105 7.00 -15.95 -20.59
CA TYR A 105 6.25 -16.89 -21.43
C TYR A 105 5.45 -16.20 -22.53
N ALA A 106 4.86 -15.04 -22.24
CA ALA A 106 4.19 -14.23 -23.26
C ALA A 106 5.13 -13.86 -24.42
N ASN A 107 6.39 -13.55 -24.12
CA ASN A 107 7.39 -13.28 -25.15
C ASN A 107 7.84 -14.54 -25.93
N ILE A 108 7.93 -15.70 -25.25
CA ILE A 108 8.27 -16.96 -25.92
C ILE A 108 7.15 -17.37 -26.89
N ASP A 109 5.89 -17.19 -26.51
CA ASP A 109 4.72 -17.58 -27.27
C ASP A 109 4.27 -16.50 -28.28
N ASP A 110 4.98 -15.38 -28.36
CA ASP A 110 4.58 -14.19 -29.15
C ASP A 110 3.13 -13.75 -28.87
N PHE A 111 2.74 -13.80 -27.58
CA PHE A 111 1.38 -13.54 -27.12
C PHE A 111 1.06 -12.05 -27.12
N ASP A 112 0.04 -11.68 -27.89
CA ASP A 112 -0.49 -10.31 -27.94
C ASP A 112 -1.91 -10.27 -27.36
N ALA A 113 -2.02 -9.78 -26.14
CA ALA A 113 -3.31 -9.70 -25.42
C ALA A 113 -4.38 -8.89 -26.14
N THR A 114 -4.00 -7.98 -27.06
CA THR A 114 -4.95 -7.16 -27.81
C THR A 114 -5.73 -7.95 -28.86
N LYS A 115 -5.22 -9.11 -29.26
CA LYS A 115 -5.85 -10.00 -30.24
C LYS A 115 -6.90 -10.93 -29.65
N TYR A 116 -7.04 -10.95 -28.33
CA TYR A 116 -7.92 -11.86 -27.62
C TYR A 116 -9.00 -11.10 -26.85
N THR A 117 -10.18 -11.66 -26.77
CA THR A 117 -11.27 -11.16 -25.93
C THR A 117 -11.52 -12.17 -24.81
N LEU A 118 -11.70 -11.68 -23.61
CA LEU A 118 -12.00 -12.53 -22.45
C LEU A 118 -13.42 -13.10 -22.59
N GLU A 119 -13.52 -14.42 -22.82
CA GLU A 119 -14.78 -15.15 -22.88
C GLU A 119 -14.99 -15.92 -21.58
N TYR A 120 -15.80 -15.37 -20.67
CA TYR A 120 -15.99 -15.89 -19.32
C TYR A 120 -16.43 -17.39 -19.31
N ASP A 121 -17.27 -17.80 -20.24
CA ASP A 121 -17.80 -19.16 -20.31
C ASP A 121 -16.71 -20.19 -20.65
N LYS A 122 -15.67 -19.78 -21.36
CA LYS A 122 -14.53 -20.63 -21.75
C LYS A 122 -13.45 -20.75 -20.66
N LEU A 123 -13.53 -19.93 -19.63
CA LEU A 123 -12.54 -19.93 -18.55
C LEU A 123 -12.64 -21.22 -17.72
N SER A 124 -11.49 -21.68 -17.25
CA SER A 124 -11.41 -22.78 -16.28
C SER A 124 -12.04 -22.36 -14.93
N VAL A 125 -12.31 -23.33 -14.08
CA VAL A 125 -12.81 -23.08 -12.73
C VAL A 125 -11.82 -22.22 -11.93
N MET A 126 -10.51 -22.43 -12.13
CA MET A 126 -9.45 -21.70 -11.44
C MET A 126 -9.37 -20.25 -11.91
N ASP A 127 -9.52 -19.98 -13.21
CA ASP A 127 -9.55 -18.62 -13.74
C ASP A 127 -10.75 -17.85 -13.20
N LYS A 128 -11.93 -18.49 -13.18
CA LYS A 128 -13.14 -17.90 -12.59
C LYS A 128 -12.99 -17.59 -11.11
N TRP A 129 -12.34 -18.51 -10.37
CA TRP A 129 -12.03 -18.31 -8.97
C TRP A 129 -11.09 -17.10 -8.77
N LEU A 130 -10.01 -16.99 -9.56
CA LEU A 130 -9.08 -15.87 -9.48
C LEU A 130 -9.74 -14.52 -9.79
N LEU A 131 -10.58 -14.47 -10.84
CA LEU A 131 -11.35 -13.27 -11.18
C LEU A 131 -12.34 -12.90 -10.07
N SER A 132 -12.97 -13.88 -9.42
CA SER A 132 -13.83 -13.66 -8.27
C SER A 132 -13.05 -13.07 -7.08
N LYS A 133 -11.85 -13.59 -6.80
CA LYS A 133 -10.94 -13.07 -5.77
C LYS A 133 -10.49 -11.65 -6.09
N LEU A 134 -10.13 -11.36 -7.35
CA LEU A 134 -9.76 -10.02 -7.80
C LEU A 134 -10.89 -9.02 -7.56
N ASN A 135 -12.11 -9.35 -7.99
CA ASN A 135 -13.27 -8.47 -7.79
C ASN A 135 -13.60 -8.26 -6.31
N SER A 136 -13.41 -9.27 -5.49
CA SER A 136 -13.60 -9.16 -4.04
C SER A 136 -12.53 -8.26 -3.40
N ALA A 137 -11.27 -8.39 -3.83
CA ALA A 137 -10.18 -7.53 -3.40
C ALA A 137 -10.42 -6.07 -3.82
N ILE A 138 -10.84 -5.82 -5.07
CA ILE A 138 -11.17 -4.47 -5.55
C ILE A 138 -12.24 -3.83 -4.65
N LYS A 139 -13.33 -4.53 -4.37
CA LYS A 139 -14.42 -4.02 -3.51
C LYS A 139 -13.95 -3.73 -2.10
N ALA A 140 -13.15 -4.62 -1.51
CA ALA A 140 -12.62 -4.45 -0.16
C ALA A 140 -11.67 -3.24 -0.09
N VAL A 141 -10.75 -3.13 -1.03
CA VAL A 141 -9.77 -2.03 -1.10
C VAL A 141 -10.48 -0.69 -1.30
N ASP A 142 -11.42 -0.60 -2.24
CA ASP A 142 -12.18 0.62 -2.50
C ASP A 142 -12.96 1.07 -1.26
N TYR A 143 -13.66 0.14 -0.61
CA TYR A 143 -14.38 0.41 0.63
C TYR A 143 -13.45 0.86 1.76
N ASP A 144 -12.35 0.15 1.98
CA ASP A 144 -11.42 0.45 3.07
C ASP A 144 -10.69 1.78 2.86
N LEU A 145 -10.24 2.10 1.62
CA LEU A 145 -9.64 3.39 1.31
C LEU A 145 -10.63 4.54 1.44
N SER A 146 -11.88 4.35 1.01
CA SER A 146 -12.95 5.34 1.17
C SER A 146 -13.27 5.64 2.63
N ASN A 147 -12.94 4.72 3.54
CA ASN A 147 -13.14 4.84 4.98
C ASN A 147 -11.83 5.06 5.77
N TYR A 148 -10.74 5.43 5.08
CA TYR A 148 -9.40 5.66 5.66
C TYR A 148 -8.78 4.46 6.40
N LYS A 149 -9.21 3.24 6.09
CA LYS A 149 -8.68 1.98 6.62
C LYS A 149 -7.52 1.48 5.76
N ILE A 150 -6.45 2.26 5.72
CA ILE A 150 -5.32 2.03 4.82
C ILE A 150 -4.61 0.68 5.07
N PRO A 151 -4.34 0.27 6.32
CA PRO A 151 -3.72 -1.03 6.59
C PRO A 151 -4.57 -2.22 6.15
N GLU A 152 -5.88 -2.13 6.28
CA GLU A 152 -6.82 -3.16 5.86
C GLU A 152 -6.82 -3.31 4.33
N ALA A 153 -6.86 -2.19 3.61
CA ALA A 153 -6.75 -2.18 2.15
C ALA A 153 -5.43 -2.78 1.67
N ALA A 154 -4.31 -2.41 2.30
CA ALA A 154 -3.00 -2.96 1.97
C ALA A 154 -2.91 -4.47 2.24
N LYS A 155 -3.48 -4.96 3.34
CA LYS A 155 -3.56 -6.40 3.64
C LYS A 155 -4.43 -7.16 2.65
N ALA A 156 -5.55 -6.58 2.20
CA ALA A 156 -6.39 -7.18 1.18
C ALA A 156 -5.64 -7.35 -0.16
N LEU A 157 -4.85 -6.36 -0.56
CA LEU A 157 -3.97 -6.46 -1.74
C LEU A 157 -2.91 -7.55 -1.56
N GLN A 158 -2.25 -7.61 -0.40
CA GLN A 158 -1.25 -8.64 -0.12
C GLN A 158 -1.86 -10.03 -0.19
N SER A 159 -3.01 -10.25 0.45
CA SER A 159 -3.72 -11.53 0.42
C SER A 159 -4.08 -11.96 -1.00
N PHE A 160 -4.51 -11.02 -1.86
CA PHE A 160 -4.79 -11.33 -3.26
C PHE A 160 -3.53 -11.75 -4.03
N VAL A 161 -2.39 -11.10 -3.80
CA VAL A 161 -1.12 -11.47 -4.43
C VAL A 161 -0.66 -12.86 -3.98
N ASP A 162 -0.85 -13.19 -2.71
CA ASP A 162 -0.53 -14.53 -2.18
C ASP A 162 -1.45 -15.61 -2.79
N ASP A 163 -2.75 -15.34 -2.95
CA ASP A 163 -3.71 -16.22 -3.63
C ASP A 163 -3.31 -16.45 -5.10
N MET A 164 -2.92 -15.38 -5.80
CA MET A 164 -2.49 -15.43 -7.21
C MET A 164 -1.20 -16.25 -7.38
N LEU A 165 -0.22 -16.09 -6.49
CA LEU A 165 1.00 -16.89 -6.51
C LEU A 165 0.72 -18.37 -6.26
N SER A 166 -0.15 -18.67 -5.30
CA SER A 166 -0.55 -20.06 -5.02
C SER A 166 -1.17 -20.74 -6.24
N LEU A 167 -1.96 -20.01 -7.02
CA LEU A 167 -2.54 -20.52 -8.25
C LEU A 167 -1.48 -20.89 -9.30
N ILE A 168 -0.46 -20.06 -9.49
CA ILE A 168 0.63 -20.30 -10.43
C ILE A 168 1.35 -21.60 -10.06
N HIS A 169 1.64 -21.83 -8.77
CA HIS A 169 2.29 -23.06 -8.30
C HIS A 169 1.43 -24.31 -8.42
N ILE A 170 0.10 -24.19 -8.39
CA ILE A 170 -0.82 -25.31 -8.54
C ILE A 170 -1.02 -25.68 -10.03
N SER A 171 -0.90 -24.69 -10.92
CA SER A 171 -1.09 -24.87 -12.36
C SER A 171 0.16 -25.30 -13.12
N GLU A 172 1.32 -25.28 -12.47
CA GLU A 172 2.54 -25.86 -13.07
C GLU A 172 2.45 -27.40 -13.05
N PRO A 173 2.60 -28.05 -14.22
CA PRO A 173 2.61 -29.52 -14.32
C PRO A 173 3.89 -30.13 -13.74
#